data_360e9a61a75f507f97d32ce7ffb0a193
#
_entry.id   360e9a61a75f507f97d32ce7ffb0a193
#
_cell.length_a   1.000
_cell.length_b   1.000
_cell.length_c   1.000
_cell.angle_alpha   90.00
_cell.angle_beta   90.00
_cell.angle_gamma   90.00
#
_symmetry.space_group_name_H-M   'P 1'
#
loop_
_entity.id
_entity.type
_entity.pdbx_description
1 polymer ?
#
loop_
_entity_poly.entity_id
_entity_poly.type
_entity_poly.pdbx_seq_one_letter_code
_entity_poly.pdbx_strand_id
1 'polypeptide(L)'
;DISSVEVTGIDTPVSNTALDTSAVCATQGVSTTAPAVTWTPNHTNAGYNTIYTASVTLAASAHYEFTDSVTVTINGHSARVTKNEDGTLTAIYEFPATAKDKLTSITAPGTVTVANGTAYKDMNLPTQVNIVTEGNTVDKAAVTWDTASGNYDPSVLTEQVVTLNGTVTCPENIDANGVALTTSITITVSAAGIVGAPTPSVGSGTYTENQKVALKSSTEGATIYYTTNGAEPGRTSG
;
A
#
# COMPACT_ATOMS: atom_id res chain seq x y z
N ASP A 1 7.28 55.81 -1.83
CA ASP A 1 6.61 54.71 -1.13
C ASP A 1 6.14 53.66 -2.13
N ILE A 2 6.28 52.37 -1.78
CA ILE A 2 5.82 51.21 -2.59
C ILE A 2 4.55 50.68 -1.93
N SER A 3 3.41 50.79 -2.61
CA SER A 3 2.11 50.33 -2.10
C SER A 3 1.64 49.01 -2.75
N SER A 4 2.25 48.59 -3.88
CA SER A 4 1.97 47.35 -4.53
C SER A 4 3.21 46.80 -5.21
N VAL A 5 3.36 45.47 -5.18
CA VAL A 5 4.46 44.71 -5.83
C VAL A 5 3.89 43.56 -6.61
N GLU A 6 4.41 43.35 -7.81
CA GLU A 6 4.10 42.19 -8.65
C GLU A 6 5.35 41.31 -8.76
N VAL A 7 5.17 40.02 -8.43
CA VAL A 7 6.14 38.94 -8.62
C VAL A 7 5.59 37.97 -9.66
N THR A 8 6.42 37.64 -10.64
CA THR A 8 6.06 36.72 -11.74
C THR A 8 7.13 35.65 -11.92
N GLY A 9 6.90 34.69 -12.82
CA GLY A 9 7.87 33.65 -13.17
C GLY A 9 7.99 32.54 -12.10
N ILE A 10 6.91 32.30 -11.35
CA ILE A 10 6.80 31.14 -10.48
C ILE A 10 5.71 30.22 -11.09
N ASP A 11 6.11 29.17 -11.78
CA ASP A 11 5.16 28.30 -12.43
C ASP A 11 4.33 27.51 -11.40
N THR A 12 3.07 27.20 -11.76
CA THR A 12 2.24 26.30 -10.95
C THR A 12 2.92 24.94 -10.86
N PRO A 13 3.17 24.41 -9.64
CA PRO A 13 3.82 23.12 -9.47
C PRO A 13 3.11 21.99 -10.22
N VAL A 14 3.87 21.23 -11.01
CA VAL A 14 3.39 20.05 -11.73
C VAL A 14 4.13 18.83 -11.20
N SER A 15 3.40 17.75 -10.90
CA SER A 15 3.96 16.51 -10.37
C SER A 15 5.18 16.04 -11.16
N ASN A 16 6.23 15.66 -10.44
CA ASN A 16 7.50 15.15 -10.97
C ASN A 16 8.31 16.15 -11.83
N THR A 17 7.96 17.45 -11.81
CA THR A 17 8.75 18.49 -12.48
C THR A 17 9.50 19.33 -11.46
N ALA A 18 10.62 19.95 -11.89
CA ALA A 18 11.42 20.80 -11.05
C ALA A 18 10.61 22.03 -10.59
N LEU A 19 10.76 22.42 -9.33
CA LEU A 19 10.21 23.64 -8.78
C LEU A 19 11.13 24.81 -9.11
N ASP A 20 10.54 26.00 -9.39
CA ASP A 20 11.30 27.20 -9.65
C ASP A 20 12.15 27.62 -8.44
N THR A 21 13.36 28.06 -8.70
CA THR A 21 14.30 28.53 -7.66
C THR A 21 14.43 30.04 -7.60
N SER A 22 13.92 30.74 -8.62
CA SER A 22 13.92 32.19 -8.72
C SER A 22 12.67 32.71 -9.40
N ALA A 23 12.26 33.90 -9.04
CA ALA A 23 11.16 34.62 -9.65
C ALA A 23 11.64 35.92 -10.30
N VAL A 24 10.73 36.73 -10.81
CA VAL A 24 10.99 38.04 -11.40
C VAL A 24 10.16 39.09 -10.66
N CYS A 25 10.79 40.18 -10.27
CA CYS A 25 10.12 41.35 -9.76
C CYS A 25 10.63 42.63 -10.49
N ALA A 26 9.76 43.18 -11.32
CA ALA A 26 10.07 44.39 -12.09
C ALA A 26 9.46 45.67 -11.51
N THR A 27 8.89 45.59 -10.28
CA THR A 27 8.25 46.73 -9.62
C THR A 27 9.28 47.83 -9.32
N GLN A 28 8.98 49.06 -9.74
CA GLN A 28 9.86 50.20 -9.49
C GLN A 28 10.05 50.42 -8.00
N GLY A 29 11.29 50.66 -7.55
CA GLY A 29 11.63 50.88 -6.16
C GLY A 29 11.92 49.58 -5.38
N VAL A 30 11.74 48.42 -5.97
CA VAL A 30 12.17 47.12 -5.43
C VAL A 30 13.59 46.82 -5.92
N SER A 31 14.52 46.55 -5.00
CA SER A 31 15.91 46.18 -5.35
C SER A 31 16.08 44.71 -5.66
N THR A 32 15.24 43.86 -5.12
CA THR A 32 15.26 42.40 -5.38
C THR A 32 14.55 42.11 -6.70
N THR A 33 15.27 42.19 -7.83
CA THR A 33 14.67 41.97 -9.18
C THR A 33 14.53 40.49 -9.56
N ALA A 34 15.32 39.64 -8.93
CA ALA A 34 15.26 38.18 -9.11
C ALA A 34 15.22 37.49 -7.74
N PRO A 35 14.09 37.57 -7.03
CA PRO A 35 13.98 36.94 -5.70
C PRO A 35 14.12 35.45 -5.79
N ALA A 36 14.88 34.86 -4.86
CA ALA A 36 14.91 33.40 -4.68
C ALA A 36 13.56 32.93 -4.21
N VAL A 37 13.11 31.80 -4.78
CA VAL A 37 11.88 31.12 -4.36
C VAL A 37 12.24 29.99 -3.41
N THR A 38 11.61 29.97 -2.24
CA THR A 38 11.68 28.85 -1.31
C THR A 38 10.33 28.17 -1.23
N TRP A 39 10.35 26.85 -1.15
CA TRP A 39 9.15 26.04 -1.17
C TRP A 39 8.90 25.32 0.14
N THR A 40 7.64 25.19 0.51
CA THR A 40 7.18 24.31 1.58
C THR A 40 6.08 23.41 1.05
N PRO A 41 6.27 22.07 1.08
CA PRO A 41 7.49 21.34 1.46
C PRO A 41 8.67 21.63 0.53
N ASN A 42 9.91 21.51 1.05
CA ASN A 42 11.14 21.77 0.30
C ASN A 42 11.55 20.54 -0.51
N HIS A 43 11.13 20.49 -1.76
CA HIS A 43 11.47 19.45 -2.73
C HIS A 43 12.21 20.06 -3.93
N THR A 44 13.06 19.29 -4.59
CA THR A 44 13.67 19.71 -5.86
C THR A 44 12.66 19.58 -7.00
N ASN A 45 11.97 18.46 -7.05
CA ASN A 45 10.86 18.21 -7.97
C ASN A 45 9.55 18.12 -7.19
N ALA A 46 8.48 18.65 -7.75
CA ALA A 46 7.17 18.58 -7.13
C ALA A 46 6.69 17.14 -6.97
N GLY A 47 6.26 16.79 -5.77
CA GLY A 47 5.62 15.49 -5.48
C GLY A 47 4.21 15.40 -6.08
N TYR A 48 3.64 14.23 -6.05
CA TYR A 48 2.24 14.01 -6.40
C TYR A 48 1.32 14.38 -5.24
N ASN A 49 0.08 14.82 -5.55
CA ASN A 49 -0.97 15.16 -4.58
C ASN A 49 -0.46 16.02 -3.42
N THR A 50 0.37 17.00 -3.73
CA THR A 50 1.07 17.84 -2.75
C THR A 50 0.72 19.30 -2.94
N ILE A 51 0.32 19.97 -1.86
CA ILE A 51 0.13 21.43 -1.82
C ILE A 51 1.50 22.06 -1.58
N TYR A 52 1.85 23.03 -2.41
CA TYR A 52 3.09 23.80 -2.31
C TYR A 52 2.82 25.25 -1.97
N THR A 53 3.60 25.79 -1.03
CA THR A 53 3.63 27.20 -0.71
C THR A 53 4.96 27.78 -1.20
N ALA A 54 4.91 28.75 -2.11
CA ALA A 54 6.06 29.54 -2.52
C ALA A 54 6.24 30.72 -1.55
N SER A 55 7.48 31.02 -1.22
CA SER A 55 7.87 32.18 -0.43
C SER A 55 9.00 32.93 -1.12
N VAL A 56 8.87 34.24 -1.21
CA VAL A 56 9.90 35.15 -1.72
C VAL A 56 10.14 36.26 -0.72
N THR A 57 11.38 36.76 -0.65
CA THR A 57 11.75 37.94 0.15
C THR A 57 12.12 39.09 -0.77
N LEU A 58 11.55 40.26 -0.50
CA LEU A 58 11.67 41.44 -1.33
C LEU A 58 12.29 42.60 -0.48
N ALA A 59 13.21 43.33 -1.05
CA ALA A 59 13.84 44.50 -0.42
C ALA A 59 13.56 45.74 -1.26
N ALA A 60 13.36 46.87 -0.59
CA ALA A 60 13.25 48.19 -1.24
C ALA A 60 14.62 48.71 -1.69
N SER A 61 14.65 49.47 -2.78
CA SER A 61 15.84 50.22 -3.20
C SER A 61 16.09 51.42 -2.27
N ALA A 62 17.31 51.97 -2.33
CA ALA A 62 17.63 53.19 -1.60
C ALA A 62 16.60 54.29 -1.91
N HIS A 63 16.17 55.00 -0.87
CA HIS A 63 15.15 56.06 -0.93
C HIS A 63 13.71 55.57 -1.19
N TYR A 64 13.46 54.28 -1.20
CA TYR A 64 12.12 53.68 -1.26
C TYR A 64 11.84 52.93 0.03
N GLU A 65 10.55 52.83 0.37
CA GLU A 65 10.09 52.03 1.50
C GLU A 65 8.74 51.40 1.17
N PHE A 66 8.46 50.26 1.76
CA PHE A 66 7.16 49.63 1.65
C PHE A 66 6.17 50.28 2.62
N THR A 67 4.98 50.60 2.12
CA THR A 67 3.90 51.09 2.99
C THR A 67 3.44 49.99 3.95
N ASP A 68 2.77 50.38 5.04
CA ASP A 68 2.20 49.41 5.99
C ASP A 68 1.05 48.60 5.40
N SER A 69 0.41 49.11 4.35
CA SER A 69 -0.68 48.45 3.61
C SER A 69 -0.23 47.90 2.25
N VAL A 70 1.07 47.65 2.07
CA VAL A 70 1.58 47.12 0.80
C VAL A 70 0.93 45.81 0.43
N THR A 71 0.52 45.67 -0.83
CA THR A 71 -0.01 44.43 -1.41
C THR A 71 1.03 43.81 -2.30
N VAL A 72 1.11 42.48 -2.30
CA VAL A 72 1.97 41.73 -3.21
C VAL A 72 1.09 40.70 -3.97
N THR A 73 1.32 40.61 -5.27
CA THR A 73 0.76 39.56 -6.09
C THR A 73 1.88 38.64 -6.56
N ILE A 74 1.58 37.33 -6.61
CA ILE A 74 2.42 36.29 -7.25
C ILE A 74 1.64 35.76 -8.43
N ASN A 75 2.16 35.95 -9.65
CA ASN A 75 1.47 35.63 -10.91
C ASN A 75 0.02 36.16 -10.97
N GLY A 76 -0.21 37.37 -10.48
CA GLY A 76 -1.54 38.00 -10.43
C GLY A 76 -2.44 37.56 -9.28
N HIS A 77 -2.02 36.59 -8.46
CA HIS A 77 -2.75 36.14 -7.27
C HIS A 77 -2.30 36.84 -6.03
N SER A 78 -3.21 37.25 -5.16
CA SER A 78 -2.89 37.92 -3.91
C SER A 78 -2.04 37.02 -3.01
N ALA A 79 -0.86 37.51 -2.59
CA ALA A 79 0.00 36.82 -1.65
C ALA A 79 -0.28 37.28 -0.22
N ARG A 80 -0.03 36.42 0.75
CA ARG A 80 0.05 36.83 2.17
C ARG A 80 1.39 37.48 2.41
N VAL A 81 1.38 38.70 2.97
CA VAL A 81 2.57 39.56 3.15
C VAL A 81 2.89 39.70 4.63
N THR A 82 4.17 39.61 4.96
CA THR A 82 4.72 39.92 6.28
C THR A 82 5.86 40.93 6.11
N LYS A 83 5.81 42.03 6.83
CA LYS A 83 6.91 43.00 6.91
C LYS A 83 7.88 42.52 7.98
N ASN A 84 9.13 42.34 7.61
CA ASN A 84 10.17 41.84 8.49
C ASN A 84 10.80 43.00 9.28
N GLU A 85 11.46 42.68 10.40
CA GLU A 85 12.11 43.69 11.25
C GLU A 85 13.24 44.46 10.53
N ASP A 86 13.86 43.87 9.53
CA ASP A 86 14.88 44.46 8.68
C ASP A 86 14.33 45.36 7.55
N GLY A 87 13.01 45.53 7.49
CA GLY A 87 12.31 46.34 6.48
C GLY A 87 12.06 45.60 5.17
N THR A 88 12.46 44.33 5.04
CA THR A 88 12.09 43.49 3.87
C THR A 88 10.66 43.02 4.01
N LEU A 89 10.10 42.47 2.88
CA LEU A 89 8.81 41.78 2.87
C LEU A 89 9.03 40.31 2.58
N THR A 90 8.33 39.46 3.32
CA THR A 90 8.12 38.08 2.93
C THR A 90 6.72 37.95 2.34
N ALA A 91 6.62 37.51 1.10
CA ALA A 91 5.36 37.23 0.42
C ALA A 91 5.24 35.75 0.15
N ILE A 92 4.09 35.18 0.49
CA ILE A 92 3.82 33.72 0.32
C ILE A 92 2.50 33.51 -0.42
N TYR A 93 2.51 32.48 -1.26
CA TYR A 93 1.33 32.03 -1.99
C TYR A 93 1.25 30.52 -1.98
N GLU A 94 0.05 30.00 -1.68
CA GLU A 94 -0.24 28.58 -1.68
C GLU A 94 -0.89 28.19 -3.00
N PHE A 95 -0.25 27.26 -3.71
CA PHE A 95 -0.72 26.71 -4.96
C PHE A 95 -1.71 25.55 -4.71
N PRO A 96 -2.61 25.29 -5.66
CA PRO A 96 -3.42 24.06 -5.63
C PRO A 96 -2.53 22.82 -5.54
N ALA A 97 -3.09 21.73 -4.98
CA ALA A 97 -2.38 20.45 -4.93
C ALA A 97 -2.01 19.99 -6.35
N THR A 98 -0.80 19.46 -6.49
CA THR A 98 -0.37 18.78 -7.72
C THR A 98 -1.25 17.58 -8.02
N ALA A 99 -1.26 17.10 -9.26
CA ALA A 99 -2.02 15.93 -9.66
C ALA A 99 -1.61 14.70 -8.84
N LYS A 100 -2.57 13.79 -8.59
CA LYS A 100 -2.29 12.47 -8.02
C LYS A 100 -1.44 11.66 -9.00
N ASP A 101 -0.60 10.76 -8.47
CA ASP A 101 0.04 9.76 -9.31
C ASP A 101 -1.00 8.78 -9.87
N LYS A 102 -0.77 8.23 -11.06
CA LYS A 102 -1.74 7.39 -11.74
C LYS A 102 -1.35 5.93 -11.67
N LEU A 103 -2.30 5.10 -11.26
CA LEU A 103 -2.14 3.66 -11.26
C LEU A 103 -1.95 3.15 -12.69
N THR A 104 -0.96 2.30 -12.91
CA THR A 104 -0.72 1.63 -14.19
C THR A 104 -0.99 0.14 -14.14
N SER A 105 -0.71 -0.52 -13.00
CA SER A 105 -0.96 -1.96 -12.83
C SER A 105 -1.05 -2.38 -11.38
N ILE A 106 -1.69 -3.54 -11.18
CA ILE A 106 -1.76 -4.26 -9.90
C ILE A 106 -1.04 -5.59 -10.11
N THR A 107 -0.08 -5.91 -9.25
CA THR A 107 0.66 -7.18 -9.31
C THR A 107 -0.05 -8.21 -8.46
N ALA A 108 -0.48 -9.32 -9.07
CA ALA A 108 -1.04 -10.43 -8.33
C ALA A 108 -0.02 -11.02 -7.34
N PRO A 109 -0.42 -11.40 -6.14
CA PRO A 109 0.47 -12.04 -5.18
C PRO A 109 0.87 -13.45 -5.66
N GLY A 110 1.97 -13.95 -5.09
CA GLY A 110 2.40 -15.32 -5.31
C GLY A 110 1.43 -16.35 -4.74
N THR A 111 1.60 -17.61 -5.14
CA THR A 111 0.82 -18.75 -4.64
C THR A 111 1.05 -18.95 -3.13
N VAL A 112 -0.04 -19.24 -2.40
CA VAL A 112 0.00 -19.66 -1.00
C VAL A 112 -0.22 -21.16 -0.93
N THR A 113 0.58 -21.87 -0.13
CA THR A 113 0.42 -23.31 0.08
C THR A 113 -0.02 -23.57 1.52
N VAL A 114 -1.08 -24.34 1.71
CA VAL A 114 -1.63 -24.68 3.04
C VAL A 114 -1.92 -26.17 3.14
N ALA A 115 -2.04 -26.68 4.37
CA ALA A 115 -2.47 -28.05 4.60
C ALA A 115 -3.98 -28.20 4.37
N ASN A 116 -4.44 -29.42 4.00
CA ASN A 116 -5.86 -29.73 3.96
C ASN A 116 -6.51 -29.50 5.34
N GLY A 117 -7.73 -28.99 5.35
CA GLY A 117 -8.47 -28.65 6.56
C GLY A 117 -8.20 -27.25 7.10
N THR A 118 -7.26 -26.48 6.50
CA THR A 118 -7.01 -25.07 6.89
C THR A 118 -8.20 -24.21 6.47
N ALA A 119 -8.84 -23.53 7.41
CA ALA A 119 -9.93 -22.61 7.10
C ALA A 119 -9.38 -21.34 6.42
N TYR A 120 -10.16 -20.68 5.56
CA TYR A 120 -9.72 -19.47 4.84
C TYR A 120 -9.14 -18.38 5.75
N LYS A 121 -9.73 -18.16 6.93
CA LYS A 121 -9.25 -17.18 7.91
C LYS A 121 -7.86 -17.48 8.46
N ASP A 122 -7.40 -18.72 8.36
CA ASP A 122 -6.12 -19.22 8.90
C ASP A 122 -5.06 -19.44 7.79
N MET A 123 -5.40 -19.17 6.53
CA MET A 123 -4.51 -19.38 5.37
C MET A 123 -3.43 -18.30 5.21
N ASN A 124 -3.38 -17.31 6.10
CA ASN A 124 -2.43 -16.19 6.06
C ASN A 124 -2.37 -15.48 4.68
N LEU A 125 -3.53 -15.24 4.08
CA LEU A 125 -3.61 -14.52 2.81
C LEU A 125 -3.04 -13.11 2.96
N PRO A 126 -2.32 -12.58 1.94
CA PRO A 126 -1.79 -11.23 2.00
C PRO A 126 -2.93 -10.21 2.13
N THR A 127 -2.75 -9.21 3.00
CA THR A 127 -3.69 -8.11 3.19
C THR A 127 -3.42 -6.93 2.26
N GLN A 128 -2.32 -6.98 1.52
CA GLN A 128 -1.90 -5.96 0.57
C GLN A 128 -1.31 -6.62 -0.69
N VAL A 129 -1.43 -5.91 -1.80
CA VAL A 129 -0.79 -6.25 -3.09
C VAL A 129 0.09 -5.10 -3.55
N ASN A 130 1.09 -5.40 -4.37
CA ASN A 130 1.92 -4.37 -4.98
C ASN A 130 1.15 -3.72 -6.14
N ILE A 131 1.28 -2.41 -6.22
CA ILE A 131 0.77 -1.59 -7.31
C ILE A 131 1.93 -0.83 -7.95
N VAL A 132 1.79 -0.48 -9.22
CA VAL A 132 2.77 0.34 -9.97
C VAL A 132 2.06 1.56 -10.51
N THR A 133 2.73 2.72 -10.44
CA THR A 133 2.20 4.01 -10.90
C THR A 133 2.98 4.56 -12.08
N GLU A 134 2.50 5.63 -12.74
CA GLU A 134 3.20 6.32 -13.83
C GLU A 134 4.56 6.88 -13.37
N GLY A 135 4.68 7.29 -12.10
CA GLY A 135 5.96 7.69 -11.50
C GLY A 135 6.93 6.54 -11.25
N ASN A 136 6.62 5.31 -11.72
CA ASN A 136 7.37 4.08 -11.45
C ASN A 136 7.57 3.79 -9.96
N THR A 137 6.70 4.32 -9.12
CA THR A 137 6.69 4.00 -7.70
C THR A 137 5.98 2.67 -7.51
N VAL A 138 6.67 1.72 -6.89
CA VAL A 138 6.05 0.48 -6.41
C VAL A 138 5.55 0.76 -5.01
N ASP A 139 4.24 0.73 -4.83
CA ASP A 139 3.57 0.96 -3.56
C ASP A 139 2.66 -0.23 -3.22
N LYS A 140 1.98 -0.18 -2.11
CA LYS A 140 1.07 -1.23 -1.66
C LYS A 140 -0.34 -0.70 -1.52
N ALA A 141 -1.30 -1.53 -1.96
CA ALA A 141 -2.71 -1.27 -1.79
C ALA A 141 -3.37 -2.39 -0.99
N ALA A 142 -4.33 -2.05 -0.15
CA ALA A 142 -5.09 -3.03 0.61
C ALA A 142 -5.91 -3.92 -0.33
N VAL A 143 -6.02 -5.20 -0.01
CA VAL A 143 -6.84 -6.17 -0.75
C VAL A 143 -7.77 -6.92 0.19
N THR A 144 -8.99 -7.12 -0.26
CA THR A 144 -10.00 -7.95 0.41
C THR A 144 -10.31 -9.15 -0.49
N TRP A 145 -10.15 -10.36 0.04
CA TRP A 145 -10.38 -11.61 -0.69
C TRP A 145 -11.82 -12.06 -0.55
N ASP A 146 -12.45 -12.40 -1.68
CA ASP A 146 -13.76 -13.02 -1.71
C ASP A 146 -13.62 -14.55 -1.54
N THR A 147 -13.79 -15.01 -0.30
CA THR A 147 -13.71 -16.45 0.02
C THR A 147 -14.86 -17.26 -0.57
N ALA A 148 -15.97 -16.62 -0.98
CA ALA A 148 -17.08 -17.28 -1.66
C ALA A 148 -16.77 -17.56 -3.15
N SER A 149 -15.78 -16.86 -3.72
CA SER A 149 -15.33 -17.13 -5.10
C SER A 149 -14.51 -18.40 -5.24
N GLY A 150 -13.99 -18.93 -4.13
CA GLY A 150 -13.22 -20.17 -4.10
C GLY A 150 -14.09 -21.40 -3.92
N ASN A 151 -13.60 -22.52 -4.42
CA ASN A 151 -14.28 -23.83 -4.38
C ASN A 151 -13.54 -24.85 -3.50
N TYR A 152 -12.87 -24.38 -2.44
CA TYR A 152 -12.18 -25.27 -1.52
C TYR A 152 -13.14 -26.16 -0.73
N ASP A 153 -12.91 -27.46 -0.79
CA ASP A 153 -13.66 -28.48 -0.04
C ASP A 153 -12.69 -29.26 0.88
N PRO A 154 -12.75 -29.07 2.21
CA PRO A 154 -11.88 -29.78 3.15
C PRO A 154 -12.13 -31.30 3.22
N SER A 155 -13.23 -31.80 2.67
CA SER A 155 -13.51 -33.24 2.59
C SER A 155 -12.76 -33.97 1.45
N VAL A 156 -12.29 -33.21 0.46
CA VAL A 156 -11.45 -33.70 -0.63
C VAL A 156 -10.03 -33.90 -0.13
N LEU A 157 -9.57 -35.14 -0.05
CA LEU A 157 -8.28 -35.51 0.53
C LEU A 157 -7.10 -35.42 -0.45
N THR A 158 -7.35 -35.23 -1.74
CA THR A 158 -6.31 -34.98 -2.74
C THR A 158 -5.93 -33.49 -2.76
N GLU A 159 -4.81 -33.18 -3.40
CA GLU A 159 -4.40 -31.78 -3.62
C GLU A 159 -5.49 -31.00 -4.37
N GLN A 160 -5.72 -29.76 -3.95
CA GLN A 160 -6.65 -28.84 -4.58
C GLN A 160 -5.93 -27.55 -4.93
N VAL A 161 -6.26 -26.97 -6.09
CA VAL A 161 -5.83 -25.63 -6.48
C VAL A 161 -7.06 -24.72 -6.50
N VAL A 162 -7.06 -23.72 -5.64
CA VAL A 162 -8.18 -22.80 -5.43
C VAL A 162 -7.75 -21.41 -5.86
N THR A 163 -8.60 -20.69 -6.58
CA THR A 163 -8.38 -19.30 -6.92
C THR A 163 -9.41 -18.42 -6.21
N LEU A 164 -8.97 -17.43 -5.48
CA LEU A 164 -9.83 -16.40 -4.90
C LEU A 164 -9.70 -15.10 -5.68
N ASN A 165 -10.84 -14.44 -5.89
CA ASN A 165 -10.86 -13.07 -6.40
C ASN A 165 -10.63 -12.09 -5.25
N GLY A 166 -9.92 -11.00 -5.53
CA GLY A 166 -9.65 -9.93 -4.59
C GLY A 166 -10.08 -8.58 -5.12
N THR A 167 -10.64 -7.77 -4.24
CA THR A 167 -10.92 -6.35 -4.51
C THR A 167 -9.82 -5.50 -3.88
N VAL A 168 -9.21 -4.62 -4.68
CA VAL A 168 -8.13 -3.75 -4.26
C VAL A 168 -8.69 -2.36 -3.95
N THR A 169 -8.30 -1.79 -2.82
CA THR A 169 -8.63 -0.41 -2.45
C THR A 169 -7.50 0.51 -2.92
N CYS A 170 -7.80 1.38 -3.89
CA CYS A 170 -6.83 2.36 -4.37
C CYS A 170 -6.49 3.36 -3.25
N PRO A 171 -5.21 3.64 -2.94
CA PRO A 171 -4.83 4.67 -1.99
C PRO A 171 -5.34 6.05 -2.39
N GLU A 172 -5.67 6.90 -1.41
CA GLU A 172 -6.27 8.22 -1.66
C GLU A 172 -5.36 9.19 -2.45
N ASN A 173 -4.03 9.01 -2.33
CA ASN A 173 -3.03 9.81 -3.05
C ASN A 173 -2.80 9.34 -4.50
N ILE A 174 -3.43 8.26 -4.94
CA ILE A 174 -3.30 7.66 -6.27
C ILE A 174 -4.64 7.74 -7.00
N ASP A 175 -4.60 8.09 -8.28
CA ASP A 175 -5.74 8.01 -9.19
C ASP A 175 -5.75 6.60 -9.81
N ALA A 176 -6.88 5.92 -9.73
CA ALA A 176 -7.04 4.58 -10.30
C ALA A 176 -6.90 4.54 -11.84
N ASN A 177 -7.03 5.69 -12.51
CA ASN A 177 -6.76 5.88 -13.95
C ASN A 177 -7.45 4.84 -14.86
N GLY A 178 -8.64 4.38 -14.47
CA GLY A 178 -9.39 3.36 -15.21
C GLY A 178 -8.85 1.92 -15.09
N VAL A 179 -7.82 1.68 -14.30
CA VAL A 179 -7.32 0.33 -14.00
C VAL A 179 -8.34 -0.40 -13.15
N ALA A 180 -8.68 -1.64 -13.54
CA ALA A 180 -9.58 -2.47 -12.75
C ALA A 180 -8.98 -2.78 -11.38
N LEU A 181 -9.67 -2.41 -10.31
CA LEU A 181 -9.22 -2.60 -8.93
C LEU A 181 -9.49 -4.04 -8.45
N THR A 182 -9.06 -5.00 -9.23
CA THR A 182 -9.23 -6.43 -8.96
C THR A 182 -7.92 -7.19 -9.13
N THR A 183 -7.79 -8.28 -8.41
CA THR A 183 -6.66 -9.21 -8.50
C THR A 183 -7.14 -10.63 -8.18
N SER A 184 -6.26 -11.61 -8.26
CA SER A 184 -6.57 -12.97 -7.83
C SER A 184 -5.36 -13.58 -7.11
N ILE A 185 -5.62 -14.57 -6.25
CA ILE A 185 -4.58 -15.37 -5.60
C ILE A 185 -4.85 -16.85 -5.83
N THR A 186 -3.78 -17.58 -6.11
CA THR A 186 -3.83 -19.05 -6.20
C THR A 186 -3.40 -19.65 -4.85
N ILE A 187 -4.19 -20.59 -4.36
CA ILE A 187 -3.93 -21.33 -3.12
C ILE A 187 -3.78 -22.80 -3.50
N THR A 188 -2.63 -23.39 -3.18
CA THR A 188 -2.43 -24.85 -3.28
C THR A 188 -2.71 -25.45 -1.92
N VAL A 189 -3.77 -26.24 -1.82
CA VAL A 189 -4.09 -27.02 -0.61
C VAL A 189 -3.46 -28.39 -0.79
N SER A 190 -2.48 -28.72 0.02
CA SER A 190 -1.79 -30.02 -0.05
C SER A 190 -2.75 -31.16 0.25
N ALA A 191 -2.49 -32.32 -0.35
CA ALA A 191 -3.25 -33.53 -0.04
C ALA A 191 -3.23 -33.83 1.47
N ALA A 192 -4.35 -34.30 2.01
CA ALA A 192 -4.39 -34.76 3.39
C ALA A 192 -3.44 -35.97 3.57
N GLY A 193 -2.67 -35.95 4.64
CA GLY A 193 -1.82 -37.07 5.00
C GLY A 193 -2.70 -38.29 5.31
N ILE A 194 -2.70 -39.31 4.43
CA ILE A 194 -3.42 -40.55 4.69
C ILE A 194 -2.59 -41.36 5.70
N VAL A 195 -3.15 -41.54 6.90
CA VAL A 195 -2.55 -42.45 7.87
C VAL A 195 -2.75 -43.89 7.37
N GLY A 196 -1.65 -44.60 7.14
CA GLY A 196 -1.70 -46.01 6.73
C GLY A 196 -2.42 -46.87 7.77
N ALA A 197 -3.17 -47.87 7.32
CA ALA A 197 -3.82 -48.80 8.25
C ALA A 197 -2.79 -49.47 9.16
N PRO A 198 -3.07 -49.63 10.46
CA PRO A 198 -2.14 -50.26 11.37
C PRO A 198 -1.95 -51.75 11.00
N THR A 199 -0.69 -52.21 11.12
CA THR A 199 -0.31 -53.59 10.84
C THR A 199 -0.21 -54.34 12.16
N PRO A 200 -0.96 -55.44 12.36
CA PRO A 200 -0.84 -56.28 13.54
C PRO A 200 0.39 -57.20 13.47
N SER A 201 1.00 -57.51 14.61
CA SER A 201 2.14 -58.42 14.75
C SER A 201 1.75 -59.89 14.58
N VAL A 202 0.48 -60.17 14.68
CA VAL A 202 -0.09 -61.53 14.54
C VAL A 202 -1.25 -61.45 13.53
N GLY A 203 -1.26 -62.30 12.52
CA GLY A 203 -2.30 -62.34 11.50
C GLY A 203 -3.68 -62.75 12.04
N SER A 204 -4.71 -62.54 11.22
CA SER A 204 -6.07 -63.01 11.56
C SER A 204 -6.11 -64.54 11.55
N GLY A 205 -6.74 -65.12 12.56
CA GLY A 205 -6.87 -66.56 12.67
C GLY A 205 -7.47 -67.02 14.00
N THR A 206 -7.68 -68.35 14.14
CA THR A 206 -8.07 -68.97 15.41
C THR A 206 -6.84 -69.54 16.05
N TYR A 207 -6.62 -69.21 17.31
CA TYR A 207 -5.44 -69.63 18.07
C TYR A 207 -5.88 -70.42 19.30
N THR A 208 -5.11 -71.44 19.62
CA THR A 208 -5.36 -72.28 20.79
C THR A 208 -4.88 -71.69 22.10
N GLU A 209 -4.05 -70.66 22.01
CA GLU A 209 -3.49 -69.96 23.17
C GLU A 209 -3.68 -68.45 23.00
N ASN A 210 -3.66 -67.70 24.12
CA ASN A 210 -3.75 -66.25 24.12
C ASN A 210 -2.57 -65.63 23.36
N GLN A 211 -2.89 -64.77 22.37
CA GLN A 211 -1.92 -64.08 21.59
C GLN A 211 -1.73 -62.65 22.10
N LYS A 212 -0.47 -62.20 22.17
CA LYS A 212 -0.13 -60.78 22.40
C LYS A 212 0.05 -60.10 21.04
N VAL A 213 -0.91 -59.28 20.66
CA VAL A 213 -0.90 -58.54 19.39
C VAL A 213 -0.39 -57.14 19.62
N ALA A 214 0.67 -56.76 18.91
CA ALA A 214 1.14 -55.38 18.83
C ALA A 214 0.61 -54.76 17.51
N LEU A 215 0.12 -53.54 17.57
CA LEU A 215 -0.28 -52.75 16.40
C LEU A 215 0.77 -51.72 16.08
N LYS A 216 1.20 -51.59 14.85
CA LYS A 216 2.19 -50.64 14.40
C LYS A 216 1.64 -49.83 13.23
N SER A 217 1.78 -48.48 13.28
CA SER A 217 1.54 -47.62 12.13
C SER A 217 2.84 -47.29 11.43
N SER A 218 2.82 -47.22 10.09
CA SER A 218 3.92 -46.69 9.27
C SER A 218 4.00 -45.19 9.30
N THR A 219 2.95 -44.49 9.80
CA THR A 219 2.88 -43.03 9.88
C THR A 219 3.37 -42.59 11.26
N GLU A 220 4.46 -41.81 11.30
CA GLU A 220 5.01 -41.25 12.54
C GLU A 220 3.98 -40.33 13.24
N GLY A 221 3.87 -40.48 14.56
CA GLY A 221 2.91 -39.67 15.37
C GLY A 221 1.46 -40.09 15.24
N ALA A 222 1.12 -41.15 14.46
CA ALA A 222 -0.23 -41.63 14.36
C ALA A 222 -0.74 -42.28 15.66
N THR A 223 -1.96 -41.97 16.06
CA THR A 223 -2.67 -42.63 17.16
C THR A 223 -3.49 -43.78 16.62
N ILE A 224 -3.31 -44.97 17.20
CA ILE A 224 -4.07 -46.19 16.81
C ILE A 224 -5.22 -46.36 17.78
N TYR A 225 -6.44 -46.41 17.23
CA TYR A 225 -7.65 -46.79 17.98
C TYR A 225 -8.00 -48.25 17.63
N TYR A 226 -8.42 -49.03 18.61
CA TYR A 226 -8.82 -50.43 18.41
C TYR A 226 -10.00 -50.78 19.32
N THR A 227 -10.72 -51.85 18.96
CA THR A 227 -11.77 -52.48 19.77
C THR A 227 -11.47 -53.95 19.90
N THR A 228 -11.98 -54.59 20.97
CA THR A 228 -11.87 -56.06 21.20
C THR A 228 -13.20 -56.77 21.05
N ASN A 229 -14.26 -56.05 20.72
CA ASN A 229 -15.64 -56.55 20.62
C ASN A 229 -16.18 -56.57 19.19
N GLY A 230 -15.33 -56.26 18.19
CA GLY A 230 -15.72 -56.19 16.77
C GLY A 230 -16.47 -54.93 16.38
N ALA A 231 -16.66 -53.96 17.29
CA ALA A 231 -17.21 -52.66 16.92
C ALA A 231 -16.20 -51.81 16.15
N GLU A 232 -16.67 -50.86 15.38
CA GLU A 232 -15.79 -49.92 14.66
C GLU A 232 -15.00 -49.02 15.68
N PRO A 233 -13.67 -48.92 15.58
CA PRO A 233 -12.89 -48.09 16.47
C PRO A 233 -13.18 -46.61 16.26
N GLY A 234 -13.33 -45.85 17.35
CA GLY A 234 -13.51 -44.38 17.32
C GLY A 234 -12.68 -43.68 18.38
N ARG A 235 -12.59 -42.35 18.32
CA ARG A 235 -11.82 -41.54 19.28
C ARG A 235 -12.26 -41.68 20.76
N THR A 236 -13.44 -42.22 20.98
CA THR A 236 -14.04 -42.41 22.31
C THR A 236 -14.03 -43.90 22.76
N SER A 237 -13.47 -44.80 21.94
CA SER A 237 -13.31 -46.20 22.26
C SER A 237 -11.88 -46.49 22.70
N GLY A 238 -11.64 -46.47 24.02
CA GLY A 238 -10.39 -46.81 24.65
C GLY A 238 -10.62 -47.16 26.10
#